data_ac0275a48ca19da8f88a0dcc8695ed26
#
_entry.id   ac0275a48ca19da8f88a0dcc8695ed26
#
_cell.length_a   1.000
_cell.length_b   1.000
_cell.length_c   1.000
_cell.angle_alpha   90.00
_cell.angle_beta   90.00
_cell.angle_gamma   90.00
#
_symmetry.space_group_name_H-M   'P 1'
#
loop_
_entity.id
_entity.type
_entity.pdbx_description
1 polymer ?
#
loop_
_entity_poly.entity_id
_entity_poly.type
_entity_poly.pdbx_seq_one_letter_code
_entity_poly.pdbx_strand_id
1 'polypeptide(L)'
;FPNTGKRIVVTEGELDAASCYEAMSGWPMVSLPHGAASAKKDIQKQIPLFQGYSEIVLFFDNDEPGRKATEEAAGVLPPGKVTIARMEAYKDPSEALQAGDAEAIRKAIWDAKPYRPDGIIEGRSLLELVTTPQAPYDHEYPFEGLNKKLRGIRYGELVTFTAGSGSGKTSIMRHIATDLLQKGESVGILELEASNRRTALGLMSTAVGKNFNIGEYGNEELTSAFERTIANWNVYLFDGFGSFDPNVIYNRIEYLASGLECRIIFLDHLSILLSGL
;
A
#
# COMPACT_ATOMS: atom_id res chain seq x y z
N PHE A 1 -9.62 34.75 21.74
CA PHE A 1 -10.72 34.35 20.85
C PHE A 1 -11.80 33.61 21.66
N PRO A 2 -13.07 33.63 21.21
CA PRO A 2 -14.10 32.83 21.86
C PRO A 2 -13.78 31.36 21.75
N ASN A 3 -14.05 30.59 22.81
CA ASN A 3 -13.79 29.13 22.81
C ASN A 3 -14.76 28.33 21.95
N THR A 4 -15.64 28.99 21.23
CA THR A 4 -16.64 28.37 20.33
C THR A 4 -16.86 29.26 19.12
N GLY A 5 -17.12 28.64 17.97
CA GLY A 5 -17.36 29.39 16.76
C GLY A 5 -17.65 28.48 15.55
N LYS A 6 -17.93 29.16 14.44
CA LYS A 6 -18.20 28.42 13.20
C LYS A 6 -16.92 27.86 12.59
N ARG A 7 -15.86 28.68 12.53
CA ARG A 7 -14.59 28.33 11.87
C ARG A 7 -13.41 28.91 12.64
N ILE A 8 -12.31 28.16 12.74
CA ILE A 8 -11.00 28.61 13.21
C ILE A 8 -9.95 28.22 12.18
N VAL A 9 -8.97 29.11 11.92
CA VAL A 9 -7.82 28.82 11.06
C VAL A 9 -6.58 28.60 11.92
N VAL A 10 -5.83 27.57 11.63
CA VAL A 10 -4.58 27.22 12.31
C VAL A 10 -3.45 27.30 11.30
N THR A 11 -2.47 28.16 11.58
CA THR A 11 -1.27 28.35 10.75
C THR A 11 -0.04 27.76 11.42
N GLU A 12 1.04 27.63 10.67
CA GLU A 12 2.30 27.15 11.23
C GLU A 12 2.98 28.24 12.09
N GLY A 13 3.08 29.47 11.55
CA GLY A 13 3.75 30.62 12.17
C GLY A 13 2.80 31.71 12.63
N GLU A 14 3.26 32.56 13.57
CA GLU A 14 2.49 33.69 14.10
C GLU A 14 2.27 34.75 13.03
N LEU A 15 3.25 34.98 12.13
CA LEU A 15 3.12 35.94 11.03
C LEU A 15 2.04 35.52 10.03
N ASP A 16 1.92 34.19 9.79
CA ASP A 16 0.88 33.65 8.95
C ASP A 16 -0.51 33.80 9.57
N ALA A 17 -0.61 33.60 10.90
CA ALA A 17 -1.85 33.85 11.62
C ALA A 17 -2.26 35.33 11.54
N ALA A 18 -1.29 36.25 11.69
CA ALA A 18 -1.53 37.69 11.57
C ALA A 18 -1.95 38.06 10.14
N SER A 19 -1.29 37.48 9.13
CA SER A 19 -1.61 37.71 7.71
C SER A 19 -3.01 37.20 7.35
N CYS A 20 -3.37 36.00 7.83
CA CYS A 20 -4.73 35.47 7.69
C CYS A 20 -5.77 36.35 8.41
N TYR A 21 -5.45 36.84 9.63
CA TYR A 21 -6.35 37.71 10.40
C TYR A 21 -6.64 39.02 9.68
N GLU A 22 -5.62 39.66 9.11
CA GLU A 22 -5.75 40.85 8.30
C GLU A 22 -6.58 40.58 7.04
N ALA A 23 -6.25 39.53 6.29
CA ALA A 23 -6.96 39.19 5.06
C ALA A 23 -8.44 38.86 5.30
N MET A 24 -8.78 38.20 6.42
CA MET A 24 -10.13 37.73 6.76
C MET A 24 -10.91 38.71 7.68
N SER A 25 -10.38 39.91 7.93
CA SER A 25 -11.05 40.98 8.72
C SER A 25 -11.46 40.50 10.12
N GLY A 26 -10.57 39.78 10.82
CA GLY A 26 -10.73 39.51 12.25
C GLY A 26 -11.33 38.14 12.59
N TRP A 27 -11.25 37.18 11.71
CA TRP A 27 -11.66 35.82 12.05
C TRP A 27 -10.77 35.13 13.11
N PRO A 28 -11.25 34.10 13.83
CA PRO A 28 -10.43 33.35 14.77
C PRO A 28 -9.25 32.69 14.05
N MET A 29 -8.04 33.14 14.37
CA MET A 29 -6.78 32.64 13.85
C MET A 29 -5.86 32.26 15.00
N VAL A 30 -5.17 31.14 14.88
CA VAL A 30 -4.15 30.71 15.85
C VAL A 30 -2.97 30.12 15.09
N SER A 31 -1.77 30.22 15.68
CA SER A 31 -0.57 29.57 15.17
C SER A 31 -0.13 28.45 16.08
N LEU A 32 0.73 27.57 15.56
CA LEU A 32 1.44 26.59 16.38
C LEU A 32 2.53 27.30 17.19
N PRO A 33 2.66 27.01 18.51
CA PRO A 33 3.67 27.68 19.34
C PRO A 33 5.11 27.24 19.04
N HIS A 34 5.33 26.09 18.41
CA HIS A 34 6.64 25.52 18.15
C HIS A 34 6.83 25.07 16.69
N GLY A 35 5.97 25.55 15.77
CA GLY A 35 6.04 25.23 14.34
C GLY A 35 5.70 23.79 13.95
N ALA A 36 5.98 23.42 12.70
CA ALA A 36 5.62 22.14 12.09
C ALA A 36 6.08 20.90 12.88
N ALA A 37 7.30 20.90 13.39
CA ALA A 37 7.90 19.73 14.03
C ALA A 37 7.16 19.23 15.28
N SER A 38 6.35 20.07 15.92
CA SER A 38 5.57 19.72 17.11
C SER A 38 4.05 19.82 16.93
N ALA A 39 3.59 20.04 15.70
CA ALA A 39 2.19 20.28 15.35
C ALA A 39 1.21 19.30 16.02
N LYS A 40 1.44 18.01 15.88
CA LYS A 40 0.63 16.95 16.51
C LYS A 40 0.51 17.12 18.00
N LYS A 41 1.64 17.32 18.70
CA LYS A 41 1.70 17.42 20.17
C LYS A 41 1.04 18.71 20.67
N ASP A 42 1.23 19.81 19.97
CA ASP A 42 0.68 21.10 20.38
C ASP A 42 -0.83 21.14 20.16
N ILE A 43 -1.32 20.61 19.05
CA ILE A 43 -2.76 20.47 18.79
C ILE A 43 -3.42 19.52 19.78
N GLN A 44 -2.81 18.40 20.11
CA GLN A 44 -3.36 17.47 21.10
C GLN A 44 -3.63 18.13 22.47
N LYS A 45 -2.77 19.05 22.90
CA LYS A 45 -2.96 19.79 24.16
C LYS A 45 -4.15 20.75 24.11
N GLN A 46 -4.56 21.18 22.91
CA GLN A 46 -5.59 22.18 22.69
C GLN A 46 -6.90 21.60 22.08
N ILE A 47 -7.07 20.28 22.10
CA ILE A 47 -8.29 19.61 21.60
C ILE A 47 -9.58 20.25 22.15
N PRO A 48 -9.69 20.61 23.46
CA PRO A 48 -10.90 21.26 23.99
C PRO A 48 -11.26 22.56 23.28
N LEU A 49 -10.26 23.37 22.87
CA LEU A 49 -10.47 24.58 22.10
C LEU A 49 -11.08 24.23 20.72
N PHE A 50 -10.47 23.28 20.02
CA PHE A 50 -10.88 22.92 18.66
C PHE A 50 -12.25 22.22 18.62
N GLN A 51 -12.64 21.52 19.67
CA GLN A 51 -13.97 20.91 19.77
C GLN A 51 -15.10 21.92 19.73
N GLY A 52 -14.86 23.15 20.19
CA GLY A 52 -15.81 24.25 20.21
C GLY A 52 -16.12 24.82 18.83
N TYR A 53 -15.36 24.48 17.79
CA TYR A 53 -15.58 24.98 16.44
C TYR A 53 -16.25 23.94 15.53
N SER A 54 -17.04 24.41 14.58
CA SER A 54 -17.69 23.53 13.59
C SER A 54 -16.73 23.11 12.49
N GLU A 55 -15.75 23.97 12.18
CA GLU A 55 -14.74 23.73 11.13
C GLU A 55 -13.37 24.24 11.61
N ILE A 56 -12.34 23.47 11.32
CA ILE A 56 -10.93 23.74 11.64
C ILE A 56 -10.15 23.72 10.33
N VAL A 57 -9.70 24.89 9.88
CA VAL A 57 -8.90 25.04 8.66
C VAL A 57 -7.42 24.97 9.03
N LEU A 58 -6.72 23.95 8.58
CA LEU A 58 -5.26 23.88 8.67
C LEU A 58 -4.67 24.59 7.46
N PHE A 59 -3.84 25.61 7.71
CA PHE A 59 -3.20 26.41 6.67
C PHE A 59 -1.70 26.54 6.98
N PHE A 60 -0.98 25.41 6.78
CA PHE A 60 0.46 25.30 7.01
C PHE A 60 1.22 25.57 5.71
N ASP A 61 2.54 25.70 5.82
CA ASP A 61 3.43 25.95 4.68
C ASP A 61 3.25 24.91 3.58
N ASN A 62 3.35 25.35 2.34
CA ASN A 62 3.22 24.46 1.18
C ASN A 62 4.55 23.79 0.80
N ASP A 63 5.35 23.42 1.78
CA ASP A 63 6.58 22.63 1.63
C ASP A 63 6.40 21.20 2.21
N GLU A 64 7.41 20.35 2.08
CA GLU A 64 7.34 18.96 2.55
C GLU A 64 7.14 18.86 4.06
N PRO A 65 7.88 19.58 4.94
CA PRO A 65 7.63 19.60 6.37
C PRO A 65 6.23 20.05 6.75
N GLY A 66 5.72 21.12 6.13
CA GLY A 66 4.38 21.66 6.40
C GLY A 66 3.27 20.69 5.98
N ARG A 67 3.45 19.96 4.87
CA ARG A 67 2.51 18.91 4.45
C ARG A 67 2.44 17.75 5.44
N LYS A 68 3.59 17.27 5.89
CA LYS A 68 3.67 16.21 6.91
C LYS A 68 3.03 16.65 8.23
N ALA A 69 3.36 17.87 8.67
CA ALA A 69 2.76 18.45 9.88
C ALA A 69 1.23 18.59 9.75
N THR A 70 0.72 18.96 8.56
CA THR A 70 -0.72 19.02 8.27
C THR A 70 -1.39 17.66 8.47
N GLU A 71 -0.82 16.59 7.94
CA GLU A 71 -1.37 15.23 8.08
C GLU A 71 -1.35 14.75 9.54
N GLU A 72 -0.23 14.96 10.23
CA GLU A 72 -0.10 14.61 11.64
C GLU A 72 -1.08 15.39 12.54
N ALA A 73 -1.28 16.68 12.26
CA ALA A 73 -2.22 17.54 12.95
C ALA A 73 -3.67 17.14 12.69
N ALA A 74 -4.02 16.91 11.43
CA ALA A 74 -5.36 16.50 11.03
C ALA A 74 -5.77 15.17 11.65
N GLY A 75 -4.83 14.23 11.76
CA GLY A 75 -5.08 12.90 12.33
C GLY A 75 -5.44 12.89 13.82
N VAL A 76 -5.19 13.99 14.57
CA VAL A 76 -5.52 14.09 16.00
C VAL A 76 -6.68 15.04 16.29
N LEU A 77 -7.13 15.79 15.30
CA LEU A 77 -8.29 16.68 15.41
C LEU A 77 -9.61 15.90 15.26
N PRO A 78 -10.75 16.48 15.71
CA PRO A 78 -12.04 15.83 15.58
C PRO A 78 -12.37 15.46 14.13
N PRO A 79 -12.65 14.17 13.83
CA PRO A 79 -12.97 13.73 12.47
C PRO A 79 -14.16 14.50 11.87
N GLY A 80 -14.04 14.81 10.57
CA GLY A 80 -15.10 15.49 9.82
C GLY A 80 -15.18 17.00 10.01
N LYS A 81 -14.35 17.59 10.90
CA LYS A 81 -14.28 19.04 11.11
C LYS A 81 -13.07 19.70 10.46
N VAL A 82 -12.12 18.93 9.97
CA VAL A 82 -10.84 19.44 9.45
C VAL A 82 -10.93 19.69 7.97
N THR A 83 -10.52 20.88 7.55
CA THR A 83 -10.28 21.25 6.15
C THR A 83 -8.85 21.75 5.99
N ILE A 84 -8.28 21.59 4.78
CA ILE A 84 -6.92 21.99 4.48
C ILE A 84 -6.97 23.10 3.43
N ALA A 85 -6.41 24.26 3.77
CA ALA A 85 -6.20 25.37 2.86
C ALA A 85 -4.80 25.28 2.24
N ARG A 86 -4.69 25.58 0.94
CA ARG A 86 -3.42 25.63 0.20
C ARG A 86 -3.43 26.71 -0.83
N MET A 87 -2.27 27.33 -1.06
CA MET A 87 -2.02 28.25 -2.17
C MET A 87 -0.96 27.63 -3.09
N GLU A 88 -1.18 27.69 -4.41
CA GLU A 88 -0.22 27.18 -5.38
C GLU A 88 0.88 28.20 -5.70
N ALA A 89 0.54 29.50 -5.64
CA ALA A 89 1.43 30.60 -6.03
C ALA A 89 2.38 31.04 -4.91
N TYR A 90 2.08 30.74 -3.66
CA TYR A 90 2.84 31.22 -2.49
C TYR A 90 3.12 30.06 -1.54
N LYS A 91 4.25 30.15 -0.84
CA LYS A 91 4.63 29.16 0.15
C LYS A 91 3.70 29.22 1.38
N ASP A 92 3.45 30.43 1.87
CA ASP A 92 2.72 30.70 3.10
C ASP A 92 1.85 31.98 3.00
N PRO A 93 0.92 32.21 3.95
CA PRO A 93 0.09 33.39 3.99
C PRO A 93 0.86 34.71 4.13
N SER A 94 2.00 34.71 4.82
CA SER A 94 2.81 35.89 5.01
C SER A 94 3.42 36.39 3.70
N GLU A 95 3.93 35.46 2.89
CA GLU A 95 4.46 35.77 1.55
C GLU A 95 3.37 36.35 0.64
N ALA A 96 2.17 35.78 0.63
CA ALA A 96 1.05 36.26 -0.16
C ALA A 96 0.63 37.68 0.25
N LEU A 97 0.55 37.96 1.55
CA LEU A 97 0.20 39.30 2.04
C LEU A 97 1.26 40.35 1.70
N GLN A 98 2.56 39.99 1.81
CA GLN A 98 3.68 40.87 1.42
C GLN A 98 3.66 41.21 -0.09
N ALA A 99 3.22 40.26 -0.92
CA ALA A 99 2.99 40.47 -2.34
C ALA A 99 1.74 41.31 -2.65
N GLY A 100 0.96 41.70 -1.63
CA GLY A 100 -0.29 42.44 -1.77
C GLY A 100 -1.49 41.58 -2.20
N ASP A 101 -1.38 40.28 -2.19
CA ASP A 101 -2.42 39.35 -2.65
C ASP A 101 -3.22 38.72 -1.48
N ALA A 102 -3.90 39.59 -0.72
CA ALA A 102 -4.80 39.12 0.35
C ALA A 102 -5.98 38.30 -0.19
N GLU A 103 -6.28 38.37 -1.50
CA GLU A 103 -7.35 37.61 -2.12
C GLU A 103 -6.97 36.12 -2.23
N ALA A 104 -5.70 35.81 -2.49
CA ALA A 104 -5.21 34.43 -2.50
C ALA A 104 -5.41 33.77 -1.14
N ILE A 105 -5.15 34.47 -0.03
CA ILE A 105 -5.39 33.96 1.34
C ILE A 105 -6.88 33.69 1.55
N ARG A 106 -7.75 34.66 1.22
CA ARG A 106 -9.21 34.49 1.34
C ARG A 106 -9.69 33.30 0.56
N LYS A 107 -9.28 33.18 -0.71
CA LYS A 107 -9.65 32.11 -1.59
C LYS A 107 -9.19 30.74 -1.04
N ALA A 108 -7.96 30.64 -0.58
CA ALA A 108 -7.42 29.40 -0.01
C ALA A 108 -8.25 28.91 1.22
N ILE A 109 -8.65 29.85 2.10
CA ILE A 109 -9.47 29.53 3.27
C ILE A 109 -10.90 29.14 2.88
N TRP A 110 -11.50 29.80 1.87
CA TRP A 110 -12.85 29.49 1.42
C TRP A 110 -12.92 28.18 0.61
N ASP A 111 -11.91 27.90 -0.19
CA ASP A 111 -11.80 26.71 -1.04
C ASP A 111 -11.12 25.55 -0.32
N ALA A 112 -10.90 25.65 1.01
CA ALA A 112 -10.28 24.62 1.82
C ALA A 112 -11.01 23.29 1.67
N LYS A 113 -10.24 22.21 1.38
CA LYS A 113 -10.79 20.90 1.09
C LYS A 113 -10.88 20.06 2.38
N PRO A 114 -11.96 19.28 2.57
CA PRO A 114 -12.06 18.37 3.70
C PRO A 114 -10.85 17.42 3.77
N TYR A 115 -10.25 17.33 4.95
CA TYR A 115 -9.22 16.34 5.20
C TYR A 115 -9.83 14.94 5.16
N ARG A 116 -9.20 14.07 4.41
CA ARG A 116 -9.49 12.64 4.39
C ARG A 116 -8.19 11.88 4.62
N PRO A 117 -8.16 10.94 5.58
CA PRO A 117 -7.00 10.07 5.76
C PRO A 117 -6.69 9.31 4.47
N ASP A 118 -5.42 8.96 4.28
CA ASP A 118 -4.98 8.16 3.15
C ASP A 118 -5.81 6.87 3.01
N GLY A 119 -6.10 6.51 1.78
CA GLY A 119 -6.92 5.34 1.45
C GLY A 119 -8.43 5.57 1.46
N ILE A 120 -8.95 6.75 1.86
CA ILE A 120 -10.37 7.09 1.77
C ILE A 120 -10.62 8.01 0.57
N ILE A 121 -11.29 7.48 -0.45
CA ILE A 121 -11.59 8.18 -1.70
C ILE A 121 -13.12 8.41 -1.81
N GLU A 122 -13.50 9.57 -2.29
CA GLU A 122 -14.91 9.86 -2.56
C GLU A 122 -15.37 9.16 -3.84
N GLY A 123 -16.46 8.36 -3.74
CA GLY A 123 -16.94 7.56 -4.87
C GLY A 123 -17.21 8.36 -6.15
N ARG A 124 -17.67 9.62 -6.04
CA ARG A 124 -17.91 10.48 -7.22
C ARG A 124 -16.62 10.87 -7.98
N SER A 125 -15.45 10.84 -7.32
CA SER A 125 -14.16 11.11 -7.98
C SER A 125 -13.63 9.90 -8.77
N LEU A 126 -14.28 8.75 -8.69
CA LEU A 126 -13.85 7.52 -9.37
C LEU A 126 -14.31 7.43 -10.84
N LEU A 127 -15.00 8.46 -11.37
CA LEU A 127 -15.53 8.41 -12.75
C LEU A 127 -14.43 8.08 -13.77
N GLU A 128 -13.32 8.77 -13.72
CA GLU A 128 -12.20 8.54 -14.62
C GLU A 128 -11.62 7.12 -14.46
N LEU A 129 -11.47 6.67 -13.22
CA LEU A 129 -10.97 5.33 -12.92
C LEU A 129 -11.88 4.23 -13.47
N VAL A 130 -13.20 4.36 -13.34
CA VAL A 130 -14.15 3.33 -13.80
C VAL A 130 -14.40 3.40 -15.31
N THR A 131 -14.15 4.53 -15.95
CA THR A 131 -14.27 4.68 -17.41
C THR A 131 -12.98 4.34 -18.16
N THR A 132 -11.84 4.29 -17.46
CA THR A 132 -10.58 3.85 -18.04
C THR A 132 -10.63 2.34 -18.30
N PRO A 133 -10.37 1.85 -19.54
CA PRO A 133 -10.34 0.43 -19.83
C PRO A 133 -9.34 -0.29 -18.91
N GLN A 134 -9.78 -1.41 -18.31
CA GLN A 134 -8.85 -2.25 -17.55
C GLN A 134 -7.70 -2.74 -18.43
N ALA A 135 -6.48 -2.70 -17.90
CA ALA A 135 -5.33 -3.30 -18.55
C ALA A 135 -5.59 -4.79 -18.82
N PRO A 136 -5.10 -5.35 -19.94
CA PRO A 136 -5.15 -6.79 -20.15
C PRO A 136 -4.40 -7.52 -19.03
N TYR A 137 -4.73 -8.81 -18.84
CA TYR A 137 -3.99 -9.66 -17.91
C TYR A 137 -2.52 -9.80 -18.33
N ASP A 138 -1.64 -10.05 -17.38
CA ASP A 138 -0.21 -10.25 -17.65
C ASP A 138 0.07 -11.65 -18.20
N HIS A 139 -0.62 -12.67 -17.63
CA HIS A 139 -0.48 -14.07 -18.04
C HIS A 139 -1.82 -14.82 -18.06
N GLU A 140 -1.91 -15.85 -18.89
CA GLU A 140 -2.97 -16.84 -18.79
C GLU A 140 -2.61 -17.91 -17.79
N TYR A 141 -3.63 -18.43 -17.07
CA TYR A 141 -3.50 -19.68 -16.33
C TYR A 141 -3.33 -20.86 -17.30
N PRO A 142 -2.60 -21.92 -16.92
CA PRO A 142 -2.50 -23.14 -17.72
C PRO A 142 -3.82 -23.93 -17.81
N PHE A 143 -4.89 -23.38 -17.24
CA PHE A 143 -6.22 -23.99 -17.19
C PHE A 143 -7.27 -23.07 -17.82
N GLU A 144 -7.82 -23.44 -18.96
CA GLU A 144 -8.82 -22.65 -19.69
C GLU A 144 -10.02 -22.26 -18.84
N GLY A 145 -10.46 -23.17 -17.95
CA GLY A 145 -11.58 -22.92 -17.04
C GLY A 145 -11.32 -21.78 -16.04
N LEU A 146 -10.05 -21.61 -15.61
CA LEU A 146 -9.66 -20.49 -14.76
C LEU A 146 -9.64 -19.17 -15.57
N ASN A 147 -9.12 -19.20 -16.77
CA ASN A 147 -9.08 -18.01 -17.66
C ASN A 147 -10.48 -17.49 -17.96
N LYS A 148 -11.45 -18.37 -18.20
CA LYS A 148 -12.86 -17.98 -18.41
C LYS A 148 -13.46 -17.29 -17.22
N LYS A 149 -13.08 -17.67 -15.99
CA LYS A 149 -13.63 -17.14 -14.73
C LYS A 149 -12.86 -15.95 -14.19
N LEU A 150 -11.53 -16.03 -14.16
CA LEU A 150 -10.64 -15.05 -13.53
C LEU A 150 -10.06 -14.05 -14.55
N ARG A 151 -10.21 -14.30 -15.84
CA ARG A 151 -9.68 -13.47 -16.93
C ARG A 151 -8.16 -13.27 -16.89
N GLY A 152 -7.43 -14.34 -16.56
CA GLY A 152 -5.98 -14.34 -16.48
C GLY A 152 -5.41 -13.95 -15.12
N ILE A 153 -4.10 -13.86 -15.05
CA ILE A 153 -3.28 -13.47 -13.89
C ILE A 153 -2.85 -12.03 -14.09
N ARG A 154 -2.98 -11.21 -13.05
CA ARG A 154 -2.49 -9.82 -13.04
C ARG A 154 -1.54 -9.62 -11.88
N TYR A 155 -0.49 -8.85 -12.12
CA TYR A 155 0.38 -8.44 -11.03
C TYR A 155 -0.35 -7.53 -10.03
N GLY A 156 0.02 -7.65 -8.75
CA GLY A 156 -0.61 -6.91 -7.67
C GLY A 156 -1.93 -7.51 -7.17
N GLU A 157 -2.41 -8.61 -7.76
CA GLU A 157 -3.60 -9.33 -7.28
C GLU A 157 -3.22 -10.41 -6.26
N LEU A 158 -4.05 -10.56 -5.23
CA LEU A 158 -4.00 -11.69 -4.31
C LEU A 158 -5.04 -12.73 -4.72
N VAL A 159 -4.58 -13.92 -5.11
CA VAL A 159 -5.45 -15.03 -5.48
C VAL A 159 -5.35 -16.15 -4.46
N THR A 160 -6.46 -16.55 -3.87
CA THR A 160 -6.52 -17.60 -2.87
C THR A 160 -7.22 -18.86 -3.41
N PHE A 161 -6.50 -19.99 -3.38
CA PHE A 161 -7.06 -21.30 -3.69
C PHE A 161 -7.40 -22.02 -2.37
N THR A 162 -8.66 -22.36 -2.19
CA THR A 162 -9.13 -23.12 -1.02
C THR A 162 -9.77 -24.44 -1.44
N ALA A 163 -9.45 -25.50 -0.72
CA ALA A 163 -10.03 -26.83 -0.93
C ALA A 163 -9.68 -27.75 0.25
N GLY A 164 -10.37 -28.87 0.37
CA GLY A 164 -10.09 -29.88 1.38
C GLY A 164 -8.67 -30.46 1.30
N SER A 165 -8.21 -31.14 2.35
CA SER A 165 -6.93 -31.85 2.35
C SER A 165 -6.91 -32.94 1.26
N GLY A 166 -5.77 -33.10 0.59
CA GLY A 166 -5.61 -34.09 -0.47
C GLY A 166 -6.28 -33.79 -1.81
N SER A 167 -6.96 -32.63 -1.94
CA SER A 167 -7.69 -32.25 -3.17
C SER A 167 -6.82 -31.74 -4.33
N GLY A 168 -5.50 -31.64 -4.14
CA GLY A 168 -4.56 -31.25 -5.19
C GLY A 168 -4.18 -29.77 -5.23
N LYS A 169 -4.40 -28.97 -4.15
CA LYS A 169 -3.99 -27.55 -4.07
C LYS A 169 -2.55 -27.32 -4.50
N THR A 170 -1.62 -28.02 -3.87
CA THR A 170 -0.18 -27.97 -4.18
C THR A 170 0.11 -28.36 -5.64
N SER A 171 -0.63 -29.34 -6.19
CA SER A 171 -0.47 -29.72 -7.60
C SER A 171 -0.89 -28.62 -8.56
N ILE A 172 -2.02 -27.94 -8.30
CA ILE A 172 -2.48 -26.79 -9.09
C ILE A 172 -1.46 -25.65 -8.98
N MET A 173 -0.99 -25.35 -7.78
CA MET A 173 0.05 -24.32 -7.55
C MET A 173 1.30 -24.62 -8.39
N ARG A 174 1.81 -25.86 -8.34
CA ARG A 174 3.00 -26.27 -9.10
C ARG A 174 2.80 -26.21 -10.61
N HIS A 175 1.60 -26.51 -11.12
CA HIS A 175 1.29 -26.34 -12.54
C HIS A 175 1.33 -24.88 -12.97
N ILE A 176 0.71 -23.98 -12.18
CA ILE A 176 0.73 -22.55 -12.46
C ILE A 176 2.17 -22.00 -12.37
N ALA A 177 2.92 -22.38 -11.32
CA ALA A 177 4.30 -21.95 -11.14
C ALA A 177 5.21 -22.44 -12.29
N THR A 178 5.06 -23.70 -12.71
CA THR A 178 5.83 -24.26 -13.83
C THR A 178 5.53 -23.55 -15.14
N ASP A 179 4.27 -23.27 -15.44
CA ASP A 179 3.85 -22.56 -16.66
C ASP A 179 4.45 -21.13 -16.70
N LEU A 180 4.42 -20.43 -15.57
CA LEU A 180 5.00 -19.08 -15.46
C LEU A 180 6.53 -19.09 -15.58
N LEU A 181 7.21 -20.07 -14.95
CA LEU A 181 8.65 -20.26 -15.08
C LEU A 181 9.06 -20.57 -16.53
N GLN A 182 8.29 -21.37 -17.26
CA GLN A 182 8.50 -21.66 -18.67
C GLN A 182 8.29 -20.43 -19.57
N LYS A 183 7.47 -19.47 -19.13
CA LYS A 183 7.27 -18.17 -19.79
C LYS A 183 8.37 -17.15 -19.43
N GLY A 184 9.33 -17.52 -18.59
CA GLY A 184 10.47 -16.68 -18.20
C GLY A 184 10.25 -15.81 -16.98
N GLU A 185 9.18 -16.01 -16.22
CA GLU A 185 8.91 -15.26 -15.01
C GLU A 185 9.87 -15.64 -13.86
N SER A 186 10.16 -14.64 -12.99
CA SER A 186 10.80 -14.88 -11.70
C SER A 186 9.74 -15.24 -10.66
N VAL A 187 9.86 -16.43 -10.07
CA VAL A 187 8.86 -16.97 -9.16
C VAL A 187 9.46 -17.32 -7.80
N GLY A 188 8.86 -16.76 -6.73
CA GLY A 188 9.15 -17.14 -5.35
C GLY A 188 8.17 -18.22 -4.85
N ILE A 189 8.64 -19.24 -4.16
CA ILE A 189 7.80 -20.31 -3.60
C ILE A 189 8.14 -20.53 -2.13
N LEU A 190 7.14 -20.35 -1.26
CA LEU A 190 7.19 -20.65 0.15
C LEU A 190 6.25 -21.85 0.40
N GLU A 191 6.76 -23.06 0.30
CA GLU A 191 6.02 -24.33 0.55
C GLU A 191 6.39 -24.83 1.96
N LEU A 192 5.55 -24.54 2.96
CA LEU A 192 5.87 -24.74 4.38
C LEU A 192 5.66 -26.20 4.84
N GLU A 193 5.04 -27.04 4.03
CA GLU A 193 4.77 -28.47 4.32
C GLU A 193 5.69 -29.42 3.56
N ALA A 194 6.52 -28.94 2.65
CA ALA A 194 7.39 -29.80 1.87
C ALA A 194 8.85 -29.34 1.93
N SER A 195 9.77 -30.29 1.82
CA SER A 195 11.19 -29.97 1.67
C SER A 195 11.46 -29.39 0.29
N ASN A 196 12.49 -28.53 0.16
CA ASN A 196 12.92 -27.95 -1.12
C ASN A 196 13.19 -29.03 -2.19
N ARG A 197 13.72 -30.19 -1.79
CA ARG A 197 13.89 -31.34 -2.69
C ARG A 197 12.55 -31.81 -3.27
N ARG A 198 11.50 -31.91 -2.44
CA ARG A 198 10.17 -32.35 -2.88
C ARG A 198 9.50 -31.32 -3.77
N THR A 199 9.67 -30.05 -3.47
CA THR A 199 9.17 -28.93 -4.29
C THR A 199 9.87 -28.92 -5.65
N ALA A 200 11.20 -28.99 -5.68
CA ALA A 200 11.98 -29.04 -6.91
C ALA A 200 11.61 -30.25 -7.79
N LEU A 201 11.55 -31.46 -7.21
CA LEU A 201 11.11 -32.64 -7.93
C LEU A 201 9.67 -32.53 -8.45
N GLY A 202 8.79 -31.81 -7.71
CA GLY A 202 7.41 -31.56 -8.14
C GLY A 202 7.33 -30.62 -9.36
N LEU A 203 8.11 -29.55 -9.38
CA LEU A 203 8.22 -28.63 -10.52
C LEU A 203 8.82 -29.34 -11.75
N MET A 204 9.91 -30.08 -11.57
CA MET A 204 10.53 -30.93 -12.61
C MET A 204 9.53 -31.95 -13.18
N SER A 205 8.78 -32.61 -12.29
CA SER A 205 7.76 -33.60 -12.69
C SER A 205 6.68 -32.98 -13.56
N THR A 206 6.22 -31.82 -13.19
CA THR A 206 5.19 -31.06 -13.93
C THR A 206 5.70 -30.70 -15.33
N ALA A 207 6.93 -30.19 -15.42
CA ALA A 207 7.52 -29.76 -16.68
C ALA A 207 7.83 -30.89 -17.64
N VAL A 208 8.30 -32.05 -17.11
CA VAL A 208 8.73 -33.19 -17.92
C VAL A 208 7.59 -34.19 -18.18
N GLY A 209 6.48 -34.09 -17.44
CA GLY A 209 5.36 -35.03 -17.49
C GLY A 209 5.65 -36.37 -16.86
N LYS A 210 6.64 -36.47 -15.94
CA LYS A 210 7.08 -37.70 -15.28
C LYS A 210 7.19 -37.46 -13.77
N ASN A 211 6.58 -38.34 -12.96
CA ASN A 211 6.54 -38.16 -11.52
C ASN A 211 7.83 -38.55 -10.81
N PHE A 212 8.75 -37.65 -10.62
CA PHE A 212 10.02 -37.85 -9.91
C PHE A 212 9.89 -38.00 -8.38
N ASN A 213 8.71 -37.74 -7.82
CA ASN A 213 8.46 -37.98 -6.39
C ASN A 213 8.11 -39.45 -6.07
N ILE A 214 7.79 -40.26 -7.07
CA ILE A 214 7.38 -41.66 -6.93
C ILE A 214 8.22 -42.50 -7.89
N GLY A 215 8.92 -43.50 -7.35
CA GLY A 215 9.75 -44.41 -8.12
C GLY A 215 11.25 -44.20 -7.88
N GLU A 216 12.06 -45.09 -8.47
CA GLU A 216 13.51 -45.01 -8.46
C GLU A 216 14.01 -44.43 -9.78
N TYR A 217 14.80 -43.38 -9.72
CA TYR A 217 15.38 -42.72 -10.87
C TYR A 217 16.88 -42.60 -10.72
N GLY A 218 17.62 -42.87 -11.79
CA GLY A 218 19.06 -42.73 -11.80
C GLY A 218 19.49 -41.23 -11.68
N ASN A 219 20.69 -41.04 -11.12
CA ASN A 219 21.22 -39.66 -10.98
C ASN A 219 21.34 -38.95 -12.32
N GLU A 220 21.70 -39.65 -13.40
CA GLU A 220 21.81 -39.06 -14.75
C GLU A 220 20.47 -38.51 -15.24
N GLU A 221 19.39 -39.22 -15.02
CA GLU A 221 18.05 -38.84 -15.43
C GLU A 221 17.57 -37.62 -14.63
N LEU A 222 17.79 -37.61 -13.32
CA LEU A 222 17.47 -36.46 -12.46
C LEU A 222 18.28 -35.23 -12.81
N THR A 223 19.59 -35.40 -13.07
CA THR A 223 20.47 -34.31 -13.48
C THR A 223 20.02 -33.71 -14.82
N SER A 224 19.74 -34.55 -15.81
CA SER A 224 19.25 -34.12 -17.11
C SER A 224 17.91 -33.35 -17.01
N ALA A 225 17.00 -33.82 -16.16
CA ALA A 225 15.74 -33.14 -15.91
C ALA A 225 15.94 -31.81 -15.20
N PHE A 226 16.84 -31.75 -14.21
CA PHE A 226 17.19 -30.53 -13.48
C PHE A 226 17.80 -29.48 -14.41
N GLU A 227 18.77 -29.86 -15.24
CA GLU A 227 19.42 -28.97 -16.22
C GLU A 227 18.45 -28.39 -17.25
N ARG A 228 17.41 -29.13 -17.65
CA ARG A 228 16.39 -28.67 -18.59
C ARG A 228 15.29 -27.83 -17.94
N THR A 229 15.24 -27.74 -16.62
CA THR A 229 14.18 -27.09 -15.86
C THR A 229 14.75 -26.09 -14.86
N ILE A 230 14.88 -26.50 -13.61
CA ILE A 230 15.27 -25.64 -12.45
C ILE A 230 16.54 -24.82 -12.73
N ALA A 231 17.56 -25.42 -13.37
CA ALA A 231 18.82 -24.73 -13.65
C ALA A 231 18.68 -23.54 -14.61
N ASN A 232 17.60 -23.52 -15.42
CA ASN A 232 17.34 -22.45 -16.40
C ASN A 232 16.19 -21.51 -15.99
N TRP A 233 15.58 -21.76 -14.84
CA TRP A 233 14.45 -20.93 -14.36
C TRP A 233 14.86 -19.97 -13.26
N ASN A 234 14.25 -18.82 -13.23
CA ASN A 234 14.37 -17.85 -12.13
C ASN A 234 13.41 -18.25 -11.00
N VAL A 235 13.71 -19.37 -10.33
CA VAL A 235 12.90 -19.90 -9.23
C VAL A 235 13.66 -19.79 -7.91
N TYR A 236 12.99 -19.28 -6.89
CA TYR A 236 13.54 -19.11 -5.54
C TYR A 236 12.65 -19.83 -4.54
N LEU A 237 13.24 -20.76 -3.79
CA LEU A 237 12.54 -21.55 -2.80
C LEU A 237 12.90 -21.09 -1.39
N PHE A 238 11.91 -20.93 -0.54
CA PHE A 238 12.13 -20.68 0.88
C PHE A 238 12.57 -21.98 1.57
N ASP A 239 13.73 -21.96 2.20
CA ASP A 239 14.24 -23.09 2.99
C ASP A 239 13.72 -23.01 4.42
N GLY A 240 12.48 -23.47 4.62
CA GLY A 240 11.82 -23.48 5.92
C GLY A 240 10.68 -24.49 5.94
N PHE A 241 10.52 -25.16 7.07
CA PHE A 241 9.51 -26.19 7.26
C PHE A 241 8.78 -26.00 8.58
N GLY A 242 7.45 -26.05 8.56
CA GLY A 242 6.60 -25.93 9.75
C GLY A 242 6.07 -24.51 10.00
N SER A 243 5.79 -24.22 11.27
CA SER A 243 5.23 -22.93 11.69
C SER A 243 6.31 -21.86 11.87
N PHE A 244 6.06 -20.67 11.38
CA PHE A 244 6.94 -19.50 11.49
C PHE A 244 6.16 -18.31 12.05
N ASP A 245 6.89 -17.40 12.71
CA ASP A 245 6.36 -16.08 13.01
C ASP A 245 5.95 -15.39 11.69
N PRO A 246 4.72 -14.84 11.59
CA PRO A 246 4.26 -14.15 10.38
C PRO A 246 5.23 -13.08 9.86
N ASN A 247 5.91 -12.35 10.77
CA ASN A 247 6.88 -11.32 10.37
C ASN A 247 8.08 -11.92 9.61
N VAL A 248 8.50 -13.14 9.95
CA VAL A 248 9.58 -13.81 9.21
C VAL A 248 9.14 -14.09 7.78
N ILE A 249 7.91 -14.55 7.58
CA ILE A 249 7.36 -14.81 6.25
C ILE A 249 7.16 -13.51 5.47
N TYR A 250 6.63 -12.45 6.10
CA TYR A 250 6.53 -11.12 5.45
C TYR A 250 7.88 -10.61 4.96
N ASN A 251 8.92 -10.66 5.79
CA ASN A 251 10.27 -10.23 5.41
C ASN A 251 10.83 -11.07 4.25
N ARG A 252 10.49 -12.37 4.16
CA ARG A 252 10.91 -13.23 3.03
C ARG A 252 10.15 -12.89 1.75
N ILE A 253 8.85 -12.64 1.84
CA ILE A 253 8.04 -12.17 0.71
C ILE A 253 8.56 -10.83 0.19
N GLU A 254 8.85 -9.88 1.09
CA GLU A 254 9.41 -8.59 0.72
C GLU A 254 10.77 -8.72 0.03
N TYR A 255 11.65 -9.58 0.55
CA TYR A 255 12.94 -9.86 -0.09
C TYR A 255 12.78 -10.51 -1.47
N LEU A 256 11.89 -11.48 -1.63
CA LEU A 256 11.60 -12.09 -2.92
C LEU A 256 11.08 -11.05 -3.93
N ALA A 257 10.16 -10.19 -3.49
CA ALA A 257 9.55 -9.19 -4.35
C ALA A 257 10.52 -8.06 -4.73
N SER A 258 11.21 -7.46 -3.73
CA SER A 258 12.01 -6.25 -3.92
C SER A 258 13.48 -6.54 -4.19
N GLY A 259 14.02 -7.63 -3.62
CA GLY A 259 15.44 -7.99 -3.75
C GLY A 259 15.75 -8.92 -4.91
N LEU A 260 14.80 -9.80 -5.25
CA LEU A 260 14.95 -10.80 -6.32
C LEU A 260 13.96 -10.60 -7.48
N GLU A 261 13.21 -9.50 -7.45
CA GLU A 261 12.27 -9.08 -8.51
C GLU A 261 11.23 -10.17 -8.86
N CYS A 262 10.86 -11.01 -7.87
CA CYS A 262 9.82 -12.00 -8.05
C CYS A 262 8.45 -11.31 -8.13
N ARG A 263 7.90 -11.19 -9.32
CA ARG A 263 6.58 -10.57 -9.52
C ARG A 263 5.43 -11.49 -9.12
N ILE A 264 5.72 -12.77 -8.97
CA ILE A 264 4.75 -13.81 -8.59
C ILE A 264 5.33 -14.64 -7.45
N ILE A 265 4.57 -14.73 -6.35
CA ILE A 265 4.99 -15.46 -5.15
C ILE A 265 3.87 -16.41 -4.74
N PHE A 266 4.23 -17.67 -4.50
CA PHE A 266 3.33 -18.69 -4.00
C PHE A 266 3.59 -18.97 -2.53
N LEU A 267 2.52 -19.05 -1.73
CA LEU A 267 2.56 -19.45 -0.33
C LEU A 267 1.64 -20.66 -0.12
N ASP A 268 2.20 -21.82 0.21
CA ASP A 268 1.48 -23.07 0.49
C ASP A 268 1.89 -23.59 1.88
N HIS A 269 1.02 -23.51 2.89
CA HIS A 269 -0.30 -22.89 2.91
C HIS A 269 -0.48 -21.97 4.11
N LEU A 270 -1.40 -21.02 3.98
CA LEU A 270 -1.64 -19.95 4.95
C LEU A 270 -2.03 -20.45 6.36
N SER A 271 -2.72 -21.59 6.49
CA SER A 271 -3.19 -22.10 7.79
C SER A 271 -2.04 -22.44 8.76
N ILE A 272 -0.84 -22.76 8.26
CA ILE A 272 0.33 -22.99 9.12
C ILE A 272 0.76 -21.68 9.82
N LEU A 273 0.69 -20.55 9.12
CA LEU A 273 1.02 -19.25 9.68
C LEU A 273 0.02 -18.82 10.76
N LEU A 274 -1.24 -19.22 10.61
CA LEU A 274 -2.31 -18.85 11.54
C LEU A 274 -2.39 -19.80 12.75
N SER A 275 -1.80 -20.99 12.68
CA SER A 275 -1.81 -21.96 13.78
C SER A 275 -0.85 -21.63 14.93
N GLY A 276 0.01 -20.63 14.76
CA GLY A 276 0.93 -20.13 15.78
C GLY A 276 0.47 -18.85 16.47
N LEU A 277 -0.71 -18.34 16.09
CA LEU A 277 -1.39 -17.22 16.72
C LEU A 277 -2.45 -17.75 17.70
#